data_e04c1df536ede833cf8865b007e79db4
#
_entry.id   e04c1df536ede833cf8865b007e79db4
#
_cell.length_a   1.000
_cell.length_b   1.000
_cell.length_c   1.000
_cell.angle_alpha   90.00
_cell.angle_beta   90.00
_cell.angle_gamma   90.00
#
_symmetry.space_group_name_H-M   'P 1'
#
loop_
_entity.id
_entity.type
_entity.pdbx_description
1 polymer ?
#
loop_
_entity_poly.entity_id
_entity_poly.type
_entity_poly.pdbx_seq_one_letter_code
_entity_poly.pdbx_strand_id
1 'polypeptide(L)'
;MILRDLLDGTMRFNELRRSVTGISQKVLTSNLREMEDTGLVHREVFAEVPPRVEYSLTPLGQSMRPILDAMDEWGKHYQQQVAKEIV
;
A
#
# COMPACT_ATOMS: atom_id res chain seq x y z
N MET A 1 -0.31 3.76 3.55
CA MET A 1 0.73 2.76 3.24
C MET A 1 0.31 1.95 2.02
N ILE A 2 1.23 1.73 1.10
CA ILE A 2 0.95 1.12 -0.20
C ILE A 2 0.31 -0.28 -0.07
N LEU A 3 0.89 -1.14 0.76
CA LEU A 3 0.36 -2.51 0.95
C LEU A 3 -1.07 -2.50 1.46
N ARG A 4 -1.37 -1.61 2.39
CA ARG A 4 -2.71 -1.50 2.95
C ARG A 4 -3.73 -1.06 1.90
N ASP A 5 -3.36 -0.08 1.09
CA ASP A 5 -4.24 0.42 0.05
C ASP A 5 -4.57 -0.65 -0.99
N LEU A 6 -3.61 -1.54 -1.27
CA LEU A 6 -3.79 -2.64 -2.22
C LEU A 6 -4.53 -3.85 -1.64
N LEU A 7 -4.69 -3.94 -0.31
CA LEU A 7 -5.42 -5.05 0.30
C LEU A 7 -6.88 -5.13 -0.16
N ASP A 8 -7.48 -3.98 -0.44
CA ASP A 8 -8.89 -3.90 -0.81
C ASP A 8 -9.13 -4.08 -2.31
N GLY A 9 -8.07 -4.17 -3.11
CA GLY A 9 -8.21 -4.43 -4.54
C GLY A 9 -7.13 -3.81 -5.38
N THR A 10 -7.26 -3.99 -6.69
CA THR A 10 -6.37 -3.43 -7.69
C THR A 10 -6.51 -1.92 -7.77
N MET A 11 -5.40 -1.22 -7.85
CA MET A 11 -5.38 0.24 -7.99
C MET A 11 -4.48 0.67 -9.14
N ARG A 12 -4.87 1.74 -9.82
CA ARG A 12 -4.03 2.41 -10.81
C ARG A 12 -2.99 3.27 -10.11
N PHE A 13 -1.89 3.54 -10.81
CA PHE A 13 -0.80 4.37 -10.27
C PHE A 13 -1.32 5.72 -9.72
N ASN A 14 -2.18 6.40 -10.48
CA ASN A 14 -2.70 7.69 -10.05
C ASN A 14 -3.60 7.59 -8.81
N GLU A 15 -4.31 6.48 -8.65
CA GLU A 15 -5.11 6.22 -7.46
C GLU A 15 -4.24 6.01 -6.23
N LEU A 16 -3.16 5.22 -6.39
CA LEU A 16 -2.18 5.02 -5.32
C LEU A 16 -1.51 6.33 -4.93
N ARG A 17 -1.14 7.14 -5.91
CA ARG A 17 -0.52 8.44 -5.67
C ARG A 17 -1.40 9.36 -4.84
N ARG A 18 -2.72 9.33 -5.07
CA ARG A 18 -3.68 10.12 -4.29
C ARG A 18 -3.92 9.54 -2.90
N SER A 19 -3.92 8.22 -2.78
CA SER A 19 -4.18 7.53 -1.53
C SER A 19 -2.99 7.62 -0.57
N VAL A 20 -1.77 7.51 -1.11
CA VAL A 20 -0.54 7.60 -0.30
C VAL A 20 -0.06 9.04 -0.30
N THR A 21 -0.44 9.76 0.76
CA THR A 21 -0.08 11.18 0.91
C THR A 21 1.31 11.35 1.53
N GLY A 22 1.97 12.46 1.21
CA GLY A 22 3.22 12.84 1.84
C GLY A 22 4.48 12.26 1.23
N ILE A 23 4.38 11.49 0.13
CA ILE A 23 5.55 10.99 -0.59
C ILE A 23 5.56 11.50 -2.02
N SER A 24 6.75 11.66 -2.59
CA SER A 24 6.91 12.08 -3.98
C SER A 24 6.60 10.94 -4.94
N GLN A 25 6.34 11.27 -6.20
CA GLN A 25 6.15 10.29 -7.26
C GLN A 25 7.37 9.39 -7.41
N LYS A 26 8.56 9.94 -7.26
CA LYS A 26 9.82 9.20 -7.34
C LYS A 26 9.92 8.12 -6.26
N VAL A 27 9.58 8.48 -5.02
CA VAL A 27 9.60 7.55 -3.89
C VAL A 27 8.54 6.47 -4.06
N LEU A 28 7.34 6.84 -4.49
CA LEU A 28 6.26 5.87 -4.76
C LEU A 28 6.69 4.86 -5.83
N THR A 29 7.26 5.34 -6.94
CA THR A 29 7.74 4.47 -8.03
C THR A 29 8.82 3.53 -7.54
N SER A 30 9.78 4.03 -6.76
CA SER A 30 10.87 3.24 -6.20
C SER A 30 10.34 2.14 -5.27
N ASN A 31 9.42 2.48 -4.39
CA ASN A 31 8.82 1.52 -3.47
C ASN A 31 8.03 0.44 -4.20
N LEU A 32 7.27 0.82 -5.22
CA LEU A 32 6.51 -0.15 -6.02
C LEU A 32 7.42 -1.11 -6.77
N ARG A 33 8.55 -0.64 -7.28
CA ARG A 33 9.55 -1.50 -7.94
C ARG A 33 10.14 -2.51 -6.97
N GLU A 34 10.49 -2.08 -5.77
CA GLU A 34 11.00 -2.99 -4.74
C GLU A 34 9.97 -4.05 -4.37
N MET A 35 8.72 -3.67 -4.21
CA MET A 35 7.63 -4.60 -3.89
C MET A 35 7.38 -5.59 -5.03
N GLU A 36 7.50 -5.14 -6.26
CA GLU A 36 7.38 -6.00 -7.44
C GLU A 36 8.55 -7.01 -7.48
N ASP A 37 9.78 -6.55 -7.25
CA ASP A 37 10.98 -7.38 -7.25
C ASP A 37 10.97 -8.42 -6.13
N THR A 38 10.41 -8.08 -4.97
CA THR A 38 10.27 -9.01 -3.84
C THR A 38 9.08 -9.94 -3.96
N GLY A 39 8.23 -9.75 -4.99
CA GLY A 39 7.09 -10.61 -5.24
C GLY A 39 5.84 -10.28 -4.43
N LEU A 40 5.78 -9.12 -3.77
CA LEU A 40 4.61 -8.69 -2.99
C LEU A 40 3.54 -8.06 -3.87
N VAL A 41 3.94 -7.40 -4.95
CA VAL A 41 3.07 -6.64 -5.83
C VAL A 41 3.23 -7.11 -7.26
N HIS A 42 2.11 -7.20 -7.97
CA HIS A 42 2.05 -7.47 -9.39
C HIS A 42 1.70 -6.17 -10.13
N ARG A 43 2.46 -5.90 -11.19
CA ARG A 43 2.20 -4.76 -12.07
C ARG A 43 1.71 -5.27 -13.41
N GLU A 44 0.60 -4.72 -13.90
CA GLU A 44 0.06 -5.06 -15.20
C GLU A 44 -0.06 -3.81 -16.04
N VAL A 45 0.49 -3.86 -17.26
CA VAL A 45 0.45 -2.77 -18.22
C VAL A 45 -0.55 -3.11 -19.31
N PHE A 46 -1.52 -2.23 -19.53
CA PHE A 46 -2.52 -2.39 -20.58
C PHE A 46 -2.13 -1.51 -21.76
N ALA A 47 -2.07 -2.11 -22.95
CA ALA A 47 -1.72 -1.42 -24.19
C ALA A 47 -2.93 -0.61 -24.69
N GLU A 48 -3.17 0.50 -24.05
CA GLU A 48 -4.24 1.46 -24.37
C GLU A 48 -3.64 2.82 -24.72
N VAL A 49 -4.47 3.75 -25.15
CA VAL A 49 -4.08 5.14 -25.38
C VAL A 49 -5.01 6.04 -24.59
N PRO A 50 -4.53 6.67 -23.48
CA PRO A 50 -3.20 6.54 -22.89
C PRO A 50 -2.98 5.17 -22.22
N PRO A 51 -1.72 4.70 -22.10
CA PRO A 51 -1.46 3.42 -21.46
C PRO A 51 -1.89 3.44 -19.98
N ARG A 52 -2.44 2.31 -19.54
CA ARG A 52 -2.91 2.13 -18.16
C ARG A 52 -2.00 1.15 -17.45
N VAL A 53 -1.61 1.49 -16.23
CA VAL A 53 -0.81 0.62 -15.37
C VAL A 53 -1.61 0.36 -14.09
N GLU A 54 -1.80 -0.90 -13.75
CA GLU A 54 -2.51 -1.31 -12.53
C GLU A 54 -1.60 -2.12 -11.63
N TYR A 55 -1.77 -1.94 -10.34
CA TYR A 55 -1.02 -2.65 -9.29
C TYR A 55 -1.99 -3.45 -8.43
N SER A 56 -1.59 -4.66 -8.09
CA SER A 56 -2.35 -5.54 -7.21
C SER A 56 -1.40 -6.35 -6.34
N LEU A 57 -1.91 -6.88 -5.23
CA LEU A 57 -1.12 -7.77 -4.39
C LEU A 57 -1.09 -9.17 -4.99
N THR A 58 0.09 -9.78 -4.96
CA THR A 58 0.27 -11.21 -5.25
C THR A 58 -0.30 -12.03 -4.08
N PRO A 59 -0.45 -13.36 -4.22
CA PRO A 59 -0.81 -14.20 -3.08
C PRO A 59 0.15 -14.03 -1.90
N LEU A 60 1.45 -13.82 -2.16
CA LEU A 60 2.41 -13.51 -1.10
C LEU A 60 2.09 -12.19 -0.42
N GLY A 61 1.77 -11.15 -1.19
CA GLY A 61 1.37 -9.86 -0.64
C GLY A 61 0.09 -9.95 0.20
N GLN A 62 -0.89 -10.73 -0.26
CA GLN A 62 -2.13 -10.95 0.47
C GLN A 62 -1.89 -11.68 1.81
N SER A 63 -0.85 -12.50 1.89
CA SER A 63 -0.50 -13.21 3.12
C SER A 63 -0.08 -12.28 4.25
N MET A 64 0.22 -11.03 3.96
CA MET A 64 0.56 -10.02 4.97
C MET A 64 -0.66 -9.37 5.64
N ARG A 65 -1.87 -9.67 5.16
CA ARG A 65 -3.11 -9.09 5.71
C ARG A 65 -3.22 -9.23 7.24
N PRO A 66 -3.01 -10.41 7.85
CA PRO A 66 -3.10 -10.52 9.30
C PRO A 66 -2.09 -9.64 10.04
N ILE A 67 -0.89 -9.50 9.48
CA ILE A 67 0.16 -8.67 10.07
C ILE A 67 -0.23 -7.20 10.03
N LEU A 68 -0.72 -6.73 8.89
CA LEU A 68 -1.15 -5.35 8.70
C LEU A 68 -2.36 -5.01 9.59
N ASP A 69 -3.31 -5.93 9.70
CA ASP A 69 -4.46 -5.76 10.57
C ASP A 69 -4.04 -5.69 12.04
N ALA A 70 -3.08 -6.53 12.45
CA ALA A 70 -2.55 -6.51 13.81
C ALA A 70 -1.81 -5.21 14.12
N MET A 71 -1.07 -4.68 13.15
CA MET A 71 -0.39 -3.39 13.29
C MET A 71 -1.37 -2.24 13.48
N ASP A 72 -2.47 -2.24 12.74
CA ASP A 72 -3.51 -1.22 12.87
C ASP A 72 -4.16 -1.27 14.24
N GLU A 73 -4.48 -2.47 14.70
CA GLU A 73 -5.10 -2.66 15.99
C GLU A 73 -4.17 -2.22 17.13
N TRP A 74 -2.90 -2.57 16.99
CA TRP A 74 -1.88 -2.11 17.94
C TRP A 74 -1.74 -0.59 17.91
N GLY A 75 -1.78 0.03 16.74
CA GLY A 75 -1.71 1.47 16.58
C GLY A 75 -2.85 2.20 17.31
N LYS A 76 -4.06 1.68 17.21
CA LYS A 76 -5.22 2.20 17.94
C LYS A 76 -5.03 2.10 19.46
N HIS A 77 -4.54 0.96 19.92
CA HIS A 77 -4.24 0.75 21.32
C HIS A 77 -3.18 1.73 21.83
N TYR A 78 -2.12 1.91 21.07
CA TYR A 78 -1.05 2.86 21.37
C TYR A 78 -1.58 4.29 21.48
N GLN A 79 -2.42 4.72 20.56
CA GLN A 79 -3.00 6.06 20.58
C GLN A 79 -3.86 6.29 21.82
N GLN A 80 -4.62 5.29 22.24
CA GLN A 80 -5.44 5.37 23.46
C GLN A 80 -4.57 5.52 24.71
N GLN A 81 -3.46 4.79 24.79
CA GLN A 81 -2.54 4.89 25.92
C GLN A 81 -1.86 6.25 25.99
N VAL A 82 -1.39 6.76 24.84
CA VAL A 82 -0.76 8.09 24.77
C VAL A 82 -1.75 9.19 25.15
N ALA A 83 -2.99 9.10 24.69
CA ALA A 83 -4.02 10.07 25.04
C ALA A 83 -4.32 10.09 26.53
N LYS A 84 -4.30 8.93 27.21
CA LYS A 84 -4.50 8.83 28.65
C LYS A 84 -3.34 9.44 29.43
N GLU A 85 -2.12 9.32 28.93
CA GLU A 85 -0.93 9.86 29.60
C GLU A 85 -0.81 11.37 29.47
N ILE A 86 -1.33 11.95 28.38
CA ILE A 86 -1.29 13.39 28.14
C ILE A 86 -2.33 14.15 28.95
N VAL A 87 -3.38 13.52 29.35
CA VAL A 87 -4.47 14.11 30.18
C VAL A 87 -4.12 14.15 31.68
#